data_42455719ec576eeaef38e0f246fe17be
#
_entry.id   42455719ec576eeaef38e0f246fe17be
#
_cell.length_a   1.000
_cell.length_b   1.000
_cell.length_c   1.000
_cell.angle_alpha   90.00
_cell.angle_beta   90.00
_cell.angle_gamma   90.00
#
_symmetry.space_group_name_H-M   'P 1'
#
loop_
_entity.id
_entity.type
_entity.pdbx_description
1 polymer ?
#
loop_
_entity_poly.entity_id
_entity_poly.type
_entity_poly.pdbx_seq_one_letter_code
_entity_poly.pdbx_strand_id
1 'polypeptide(L)'
;DVYFGVDDIKRELNNKHYDAYFLDIELGADNGVELAKNIKQSDINSIVVFTTSHTDYMAEAFDVHAFNYIVKPVTMQKVDKIVTQLEEVINSRDDKLIFRCNRELVSTYYDDIVYMESSKRIINLITTNMEYQFYGKINDVYNELPELIFGKTRSGCIVNYRYVSRVDKLSLIHI
;
A
#
# COMPACT_ATOMS: atom_id res chain seq x y z
N ASP A 1 17.92 -6.59 -9.37
CA ASP A 1 19.24 -6.67 -8.67
C ASP A 1 19.11 -7.52 -7.40
N VAL A 2 20.19 -8.18 -6.98
CA VAL A 2 20.25 -8.99 -5.76
C VAL A 2 21.38 -8.45 -4.88
N TYR A 3 21.10 -8.25 -3.60
CA TYR A 3 22.04 -7.77 -2.60
C TYR A 3 22.12 -8.76 -1.45
N PHE A 4 23.31 -9.00 -0.92
CA PHE A 4 23.56 -9.95 0.15
C PHE A 4 23.84 -9.30 1.51
N GLY A 5 23.87 -7.97 1.56
CA GLY A 5 24.11 -7.21 2.79
C GLY A 5 23.35 -5.89 2.81
N VAL A 6 22.99 -5.44 4.02
CA VAL A 6 22.23 -4.19 4.23
C VAL A 6 23.05 -2.97 3.80
N ASP A 7 24.37 -2.97 3.99
CA ASP A 7 25.22 -1.84 3.60
C ASP A 7 25.29 -1.65 2.08
N ASP A 8 25.20 -2.74 1.31
CA ASP A 8 25.21 -2.67 -0.14
C ASP A 8 23.93 -2.04 -0.65
N ILE A 9 22.77 -2.47 -0.12
CA ILE A 9 21.50 -1.88 -0.53
C ILE A 9 21.36 -0.43 -0.06
N LYS A 10 21.83 -0.07 1.14
CA LYS A 10 21.80 1.32 1.63
C LYS A 10 22.60 2.27 0.73
N ARG A 11 23.74 1.82 0.18
CA ARG A 11 24.51 2.61 -0.79
C ARG A 11 23.76 2.81 -2.11
N GLU A 12 23.10 1.76 -2.59
CA GLU A 12 22.38 1.81 -3.86
C GLU A 12 21.08 2.60 -3.77
N LEU A 13 20.37 2.59 -2.64
CA LEU A 13 19.16 3.38 -2.40
C LEU A 13 19.34 4.88 -2.62
N ASN A 14 20.56 5.39 -2.50
CA ASN A 14 20.86 6.80 -2.82
C ASN A 14 20.95 7.07 -4.33
N ASN A 15 21.16 6.04 -5.14
CA ASN A 15 21.46 6.18 -6.57
C ASN A 15 20.41 5.50 -7.47
N LYS A 16 19.69 4.53 -6.94
CA LYS A 16 18.69 3.75 -7.70
C LYS A 16 17.36 3.69 -6.97
N HIS A 17 16.33 3.76 -7.74
CA HIS A 17 14.96 3.61 -7.29
C HIS A 17 14.40 2.29 -7.81
N TYR A 18 13.74 1.55 -6.96
CA TYR A 18 13.09 0.29 -7.30
C TYR A 18 11.62 0.36 -6.90
N ASP A 19 10.73 -0.12 -7.75
CA ASP A 19 9.30 -0.15 -7.47
C ASP A 19 8.96 -1.12 -6.34
N ALA A 20 9.68 -2.24 -6.24
CA ALA A 20 9.44 -3.27 -5.24
C ALA A 20 10.73 -3.86 -4.68
N TYR A 21 10.69 -4.20 -3.39
CA TYR A 21 11.79 -4.80 -2.64
C TYR A 21 11.32 -6.12 -2.02
N PHE A 22 12.04 -7.21 -2.33
CA PHE A 22 11.87 -8.48 -1.64
C PHE A 22 12.96 -8.57 -0.58
N LEU A 23 12.56 -8.53 0.69
CA LEU A 23 13.48 -8.47 1.82
C LEU A 23 13.37 -9.75 2.66
N ASP A 24 14.49 -10.38 2.95
CA ASP A 24 14.51 -11.33 4.05
C ASP A 24 14.44 -10.56 5.37
N ILE A 25 13.67 -11.05 6.33
CA ILE A 25 13.63 -10.45 7.66
C ILE A 25 14.93 -10.72 8.41
N GLU A 26 15.49 -11.91 8.24
CA GLU A 26 16.73 -12.33 8.87
C GLU A 26 17.91 -12.05 7.93
N LEU A 27 18.60 -10.93 8.12
CA LEU A 27 19.74 -10.49 7.32
C LEU A 27 21.05 -10.67 8.11
N GLY A 28 21.25 -11.82 8.75
CA GLY A 28 22.42 -12.08 9.59
C GLY A 28 22.37 -11.30 10.90
N ALA A 29 23.19 -10.26 11.05
CA ALA A 29 23.18 -9.38 12.22
C ALA A 29 22.15 -8.24 12.11
N ASP A 30 21.61 -8.01 10.92
CA ASP A 30 20.66 -6.95 10.61
C ASP A 30 19.23 -7.46 10.56
N ASN A 31 18.27 -6.54 10.65
CA ASN A 31 16.84 -6.81 10.59
C ASN A 31 16.23 -6.19 9.32
N GLY A 32 15.60 -7.03 8.49
CA GLY A 32 14.93 -6.60 7.26
C GLY A 32 13.77 -5.64 7.50
N VAL A 33 13.14 -5.66 8.68
CA VAL A 33 12.08 -4.71 9.04
C VAL A 33 12.63 -3.30 9.20
N GLU A 34 13.80 -3.16 9.84
CA GLU A 34 14.47 -1.85 9.95
C GLU A 34 14.91 -1.32 8.59
N LEU A 35 15.38 -2.21 7.71
CA LEU A 35 15.69 -1.83 6.33
C LEU A 35 14.43 -1.36 5.59
N ALA A 36 13.31 -2.04 5.75
CA ALA A 36 12.03 -1.66 5.16
C ALA A 36 11.55 -0.29 5.65
N LYS A 37 11.72 0.03 6.95
CA LYS A 37 11.42 1.37 7.48
C LYS A 37 12.24 2.46 6.78
N ASN A 38 13.54 2.23 6.61
CA ASN A 38 14.43 3.18 5.91
C ASN A 38 14.01 3.38 4.45
N ILE A 39 13.65 2.29 3.74
CA ILE A 39 13.14 2.35 2.37
C ILE A 39 11.87 3.19 2.33
N LYS A 40 10.90 2.91 3.20
CA LYS A 40 9.63 3.64 3.27
C LYS A 40 9.77 5.10 3.68
N GLN A 41 10.78 5.45 4.48
CA GLN A 41 11.10 6.84 4.81
C GLN A 41 11.68 7.60 3.62
N SER A 42 12.44 6.93 2.77
CA SER A 42 13.01 7.52 1.55
C SER A 42 11.96 7.66 0.44
N ASP A 43 11.11 6.65 0.32
CA ASP A 43 9.98 6.65 -0.62
C ASP A 43 8.82 5.80 -0.07
N ILE A 44 7.77 6.47 0.35
CA ILE A 44 6.55 5.84 0.87
C ILE A 44 5.87 4.95 -0.17
N ASN A 45 6.09 5.22 -1.46
CA ASN A 45 5.51 4.49 -2.59
C ASN A 45 6.23 3.17 -2.89
N SER A 46 7.42 2.96 -2.33
CA SER A 46 8.14 1.69 -2.48
C SER A 46 7.31 0.52 -1.96
N ILE A 47 7.24 -0.55 -2.71
CA ILE A 47 6.50 -1.75 -2.31
C ILE A 47 7.47 -2.72 -1.63
N VAL A 48 7.12 -3.19 -0.43
CA VAL A 48 7.94 -4.14 0.33
C VAL A 48 7.21 -5.48 0.43
N VAL A 49 7.90 -6.54 0.06
CA VAL A 49 7.49 -7.93 0.25
C VAL A 49 8.52 -8.62 1.15
N PHE A 50 8.08 -9.14 2.29
CA PHE A 50 8.97 -9.90 3.15
C PHE A 50 9.06 -11.38 2.77
N THR A 51 10.25 -11.94 2.92
CA THR A 51 10.47 -13.38 2.87
C THR A 51 11.08 -13.82 4.19
N THR A 52 10.59 -14.90 4.82
CA THR A 52 11.11 -15.34 6.12
C THR A 52 10.76 -16.79 6.42
N SER A 53 11.51 -17.39 7.33
CA SER A 53 11.20 -18.70 7.93
C SER A 53 10.25 -18.58 9.14
N HIS A 54 10.05 -17.38 9.68
CA HIS A 54 9.31 -17.15 10.92
C HIS A 54 8.03 -16.34 10.67
N THR A 55 6.95 -16.76 11.30
CA THR A 55 5.64 -16.09 11.20
C THR A 55 5.43 -15.02 12.28
N ASP A 56 6.31 -14.96 13.28
CA ASP A 56 6.15 -14.09 14.45
C ASP A 56 6.33 -12.59 14.11
N TYR A 57 7.01 -12.30 13.01
CA TYR A 57 7.24 -10.93 12.51
C TYR A 57 6.08 -10.33 11.69
N MET A 58 4.94 -11.03 11.58
CA MET A 58 3.80 -10.53 10.80
C MET A 58 3.26 -9.19 11.32
N ALA A 59 3.26 -8.99 12.63
CA ALA A 59 2.80 -7.72 13.23
C ALA A 59 3.74 -6.56 12.85
N GLU A 60 5.06 -6.78 12.93
CA GLU A 60 6.07 -5.78 12.57
C GLU A 60 6.07 -5.49 11.06
N ALA A 61 5.82 -6.51 10.22
CA ALA A 61 5.66 -6.34 8.79
C ALA A 61 4.44 -5.46 8.45
N PHE A 62 3.38 -5.56 9.23
CA PHE A 62 2.21 -4.69 9.10
C PHE A 62 2.55 -3.23 9.42
N ASP A 63 3.35 -2.97 10.45
CA ASP A 63 3.74 -1.61 10.87
C ASP A 63 4.53 -0.85 9.80
N VAL A 64 5.19 -1.57 8.88
CA VAL A 64 5.90 -0.97 7.74
C VAL A 64 5.08 -0.98 6.43
N HIS A 65 3.77 -1.28 6.51
CA HIS A 65 2.89 -1.39 5.35
C HIS A 65 3.46 -2.33 4.27
N ALA A 66 3.93 -3.51 4.69
CA ALA A 66 4.38 -4.51 3.75
C ALA A 66 3.21 -4.96 2.86
N PHE A 67 3.46 -5.04 1.57
CA PHE A 67 2.48 -5.47 0.58
C PHE A 67 2.14 -6.95 0.72
N ASN A 68 3.15 -7.75 1.01
CA ASN A 68 2.97 -9.19 1.18
C ASN A 68 4.05 -9.80 2.07
N TYR A 69 3.82 -11.06 2.48
CA TYR A 69 4.66 -11.82 3.36
C TYR A 69 4.76 -13.27 2.87
N ILE A 70 5.96 -13.69 2.49
CA ILE A 70 6.21 -15.04 1.96
C ILE A 70 6.89 -15.88 3.02
N VAL A 71 6.18 -16.85 3.56
CA VAL A 71 6.81 -17.86 4.44
C VAL A 71 7.60 -18.86 3.57
N LYS A 72 8.88 -19.05 3.90
CA LYS A 72 9.75 -20.04 3.26
C LYS A 72 9.19 -21.46 3.49
N PRO A 73 9.29 -22.39 2.53
CA PRO A 73 10.05 -22.27 1.29
C PRO A 73 9.35 -21.36 0.26
N VAL A 74 10.15 -20.54 -0.40
CA VAL A 74 9.71 -19.70 -1.52
C VAL A 74 9.54 -20.61 -2.74
N THR A 75 8.32 -20.67 -3.28
CA THR A 75 8.03 -21.44 -4.51
C THR A 75 7.73 -20.48 -5.66
N MET A 76 8.00 -20.95 -6.89
CA MET A 76 7.68 -20.16 -8.09
C MET A 76 6.22 -19.71 -8.12
N GLN A 77 5.29 -20.59 -7.78
CA GLN A 77 3.86 -20.27 -7.74
C GLN A 77 3.53 -19.10 -6.79
N LYS A 78 4.18 -19.04 -5.61
CA LYS A 78 4.00 -17.92 -4.67
C LYS A 78 4.59 -16.63 -5.24
N VAL A 79 5.78 -16.72 -5.86
CA VAL A 79 6.44 -15.57 -6.48
C VAL A 79 5.62 -15.04 -7.65
N ASP A 80 5.21 -15.90 -8.58
CA ASP A 80 4.42 -15.52 -9.75
C ASP A 80 3.13 -14.80 -9.36
N LYS A 81 2.42 -15.34 -8.34
CA LYS A 81 1.21 -14.69 -7.83
C LYS A 81 1.49 -13.27 -7.32
N ILE A 82 2.55 -13.10 -6.54
CA ILE A 82 2.90 -11.80 -5.96
C ILE A 82 3.39 -10.83 -7.03
N VAL A 83 4.20 -11.31 -7.99
CA VAL A 83 4.67 -10.47 -9.10
C VAL A 83 3.49 -9.98 -9.93
N THR A 84 2.52 -10.83 -10.25
CA THR A 84 1.29 -10.41 -10.95
C THR A 84 0.54 -9.32 -10.18
N GLN A 85 0.39 -9.47 -8.87
CA GLN A 85 -0.24 -8.45 -8.03
C GLN A 85 0.58 -7.15 -7.97
N LEU A 86 1.91 -7.24 -7.94
CA LEU A 86 2.80 -6.08 -7.99
C LEU A 86 2.66 -5.32 -9.31
N GLU A 87 2.61 -6.04 -10.44
CA GLU A 87 2.41 -5.44 -11.75
C GLU A 87 1.07 -4.68 -11.83
N GLU A 88 -0.01 -5.25 -11.30
CA GLU A 88 -1.31 -4.57 -11.23
C GLU A 88 -1.23 -3.28 -10.40
N VAL A 89 -0.59 -3.31 -9.23
CA VAL A 89 -0.44 -2.12 -8.37
C VAL A 89 0.46 -1.08 -9.01
N ILE A 90 1.59 -1.47 -9.58
CA ILE A 90 2.53 -0.55 -10.23
C ILE A 90 1.87 0.12 -11.44
N ASN A 91 1.18 -0.65 -12.28
CA ASN A 91 0.51 -0.14 -13.46
C ASN A 91 -0.67 0.79 -13.13
N SER A 92 -1.31 0.61 -11.98
CA SER A 92 -2.43 1.46 -11.55
C SER A 92 -2.01 2.75 -10.83
N ARG A 93 -0.73 3.01 -10.60
CA ARG A 93 -0.25 4.23 -9.92
C ARG A 93 -0.63 5.51 -10.64
N ASP A 94 -0.62 5.49 -11.97
CA ASP A 94 -0.99 6.63 -12.81
C ASP A 94 -2.51 6.73 -13.05
N ASP A 95 -3.28 5.75 -12.57
CA ASP A 95 -4.72 5.75 -12.69
C ASP A 95 -5.34 6.81 -11.79
N LYS A 96 -6.48 7.35 -12.24
CA LYS A 96 -7.17 8.44 -11.59
C LYS A 96 -8.62 8.11 -11.32
N LEU A 97 -9.07 8.49 -10.13
CA LEU A 97 -10.49 8.63 -9.88
C LEU A 97 -10.99 9.93 -10.50
N ILE A 98 -12.02 9.83 -11.35
CA ILE A 98 -12.66 10.98 -11.97
C ILE A 98 -14.06 11.14 -11.37
N PHE A 99 -14.35 12.33 -10.86
CA PHE A 99 -15.63 12.61 -10.22
C PHE A 99 -16.09 14.04 -10.50
N ARG A 100 -17.37 14.30 -10.28
CA ARG A 100 -17.93 15.65 -10.48
C ARG A 100 -18.10 16.36 -9.13
N CYS A 101 -17.35 17.46 -8.96
CA CYS A 101 -17.40 18.32 -7.78
C CYS A 101 -17.77 19.75 -8.22
N ASN A 102 -18.75 20.38 -7.58
CA ASN A 102 -19.18 21.76 -7.88
C ASN A 102 -19.47 22.03 -9.37
N ARG A 103 -20.02 21.07 -10.09
CA ARG A 103 -20.30 21.07 -11.55
C ARG A 103 -19.06 20.95 -12.44
N GLU A 104 -17.88 20.86 -11.87
CA GLU A 104 -16.63 20.64 -12.59
C GLU A 104 -16.24 19.16 -12.56
N LEU A 105 -15.53 18.71 -13.60
CA LEU A 105 -14.92 17.39 -13.62
C LEU A 105 -13.56 17.47 -12.97
N VAL A 106 -13.37 16.74 -11.88
CA VAL A 106 -12.13 16.69 -11.11
C VAL A 106 -11.53 15.31 -11.22
N SER A 107 -10.20 15.22 -11.24
CA SER A 107 -9.48 13.95 -11.17
C SER A 107 -8.41 13.98 -10.09
N THR A 108 -8.20 12.87 -9.42
CA THR A 108 -7.10 12.66 -8.46
C THR A 108 -6.46 11.30 -8.70
N TYR A 109 -5.15 11.21 -8.54
CA TYR A 109 -4.45 9.92 -8.65
C TYR A 109 -4.86 8.99 -7.50
N TYR A 110 -4.90 7.69 -7.75
CA TYR A 110 -5.20 6.71 -6.71
C TYR A 110 -4.20 6.79 -5.55
N ASP A 111 -2.95 7.06 -5.85
CA ASP A 111 -1.88 7.20 -4.87
C ASP A 111 -2.07 8.39 -3.92
N ASP A 112 -2.77 9.42 -4.35
CA ASP A 112 -3.07 10.59 -3.51
C ASP A 112 -4.29 10.39 -2.60
N ILE A 113 -5.13 9.40 -2.88
CA ILE A 113 -6.34 9.14 -2.11
C ILE A 113 -5.98 8.46 -0.79
N VAL A 114 -6.34 9.09 0.33
CA VAL A 114 -6.14 8.55 1.68
C VAL A 114 -7.35 7.69 2.09
N TYR A 115 -8.54 8.29 2.10
CA TYR A 115 -9.79 7.57 2.35
C TYR A 115 -11.00 8.32 1.78
N MET A 116 -12.11 7.64 1.72
CA MET A 116 -13.42 8.21 1.39
C MET A 116 -14.45 7.78 2.43
N GLU A 117 -15.30 8.70 2.82
CA GLU A 117 -16.41 8.42 3.71
C GLU A 117 -17.72 8.98 3.15
N SER A 118 -18.78 8.19 3.19
CA SER A 118 -20.09 8.67 2.75
C SER A 118 -21.03 8.92 3.91
N SER A 119 -21.70 10.05 3.86
CA SER A 119 -22.86 10.36 4.69
C SER A 119 -24.06 10.59 3.77
N LYS A 120 -25.04 9.68 3.83
CA LYS A 120 -26.17 9.64 2.89
C LYS A 120 -25.69 9.46 1.44
N ARG A 121 -25.72 10.51 0.62
CA ARG A 121 -25.27 10.51 -0.78
C ARG A 121 -24.16 11.51 -1.04
N ILE A 122 -23.53 12.01 0.02
CA ILE A 122 -22.37 12.90 -0.08
C ILE A 122 -21.16 12.05 0.26
N ILE A 123 -20.18 12.04 -0.62
CA ILE A 123 -18.87 11.40 -0.43
C ILE A 123 -17.88 12.50 -0.09
N ASN A 124 -17.24 12.36 1.06
CA ASN A 124 -16.06 13.14 1.44
C ASN A 124 -14.83 12.33 1.02
N LEU A 125 -14.07 12.87 0.11
CA LEU A 125 -12.82 12.28 -0.38
C LEU A 125 -11.66 13.07 0.21
N ILE A 126 -10.83 12.39 0.96
CA ILE A 126 -9.62 12.94 1.58
C ILE A 126 -8.42 12.46 0.77
N THR A 127 -7.65 13.41 0.28
CA THR A 127 -6.38 13.15 -0.41
C THR A 127 -5.21 13.71 0.41
N THR A 128 -4.00 13.42 0.01
CA THR A 128 -2.78 13.93 0.64
C THR A 128 -2.69 15.46 0.64
N ASN A 129 -3.36 16.12 -0.31
CA ASN A 129 -3.23 17.54 -0.54
C ASN A 129 -4.53 18.32 -0.37
N MET A 130 -5.69 17.71 -0.58
CA MET A 130 -6.99 18.38 -0.66
C MET A 130 -8.13 17.48 -0.16
N GLU A 131 -9.24 18.13 0.19
CA GLU A 131 -10.49 17.47 0.52
C GLU A 131 -11.55 17.86 -0.53
N TYR A 132 -12.33 16.86 -0.95
CA TYR A 132 -13.41 17.07 -1.92
C TYR A 132 -14.73 16.53 -1.37
N GLN A 133 -15.80 17.20 -1.75
CA GLN A 133 -17.17 16.75 -1.46
C GLN A 133 -17.94 16.60 -2.76
N PHE A 134 -18.48 15.44 -3.02
CA PHE A 134 -19.29 15.21 -4.21
C PHE A 134 -20.47 14.27 -3.95
N TYR A 135 -21.45 14.33 -4.83
CA TYR A 135 -22.66 13.53 -4.74
C TYR A 135 -22.46 12.19 -5.43
N GLY A 136 -22.73 11.09 -4.72
CA GLY A 136 -22.57 9.75 -5.27
C GLY A 136 -22.98 8.64 -4.29
N LYS A 137 -22.91 7.41 -4.76
CA LYS A 137 -23.02 6.22 -3.92
C LYS A 137 -21.62 5.65 -3.73
N ILE A 138 -21.22 5.46 -2.51
CA ILE A 138 -19.89 4.94 -2.16
C ILE A 138 -19.60 3.56 -2.78
N ASN A 139 -20.64 2.74 -2.94
CA ASN A 139 -20.51 1.42 -3.55
C ASN A 139 -20.20 1.51 -5.04
N ASP A 140 -20.79 2.48 -5.75
CA ASP A 140 -20.54 2.67 -7.18
C ASP A 140 -19.06 3.07 -7.36
N VAL A 141 -18.56 3.99 -6.53
CA VAL A 141 -17.15 4.40 -6.53
C VAL A 141 -16.23 3.22 -6.18
N TYR A 142 -16.57 2.41 -5.17
CA TYR A 142 -15.75 1.27 -4.77
C TYR A 142 -15.59 0.24 -5.89
N ASN A 143 -16.62 0.02 -6.69
CA ASN A 143 -16.59 -0.94 -7.79
C ASN A 143 -15.66 -0.50 -8.95
N GLU A 144 -15.29 0.77 -9.02
CA GLU A 144 -14.34 1.33 -9.99
C GLU A 144 -12.90 1.32 -9.49
N LEU A 145 -12.68 1.08 -8.18
CA LEU A 145 -11.38 1.14 -7.55
C LEU A 145 -10.69 -0.23 -7.52
N PRO A 146 -9.37 -0.30 -7.70
CA PRO A 146 -8.63 -1.56 -7.61
C PRO A 146 -8.62 -2.10 -6.16
N GLU A 147 -9.09 -3.34 -5.98
CA GLU A 147 -9.19 -4.01 -4.67
C GLU A 147 -7.83 -4.24 -3.98
N LEU A 148 -6.73 -4.27 -4.75
CA LEU A 148 -5.39 -4.39 -4.20
C LEU A 148 -4.88 -3.10 -3.53
N ILE A 149 -5.50 -1.97 -3.83
CA ILE A 149 -5.13 -0.66 -3.29
C ILE A 149 -6.15 -0.20 -2.25
N PHE A 150 -7.43 -0.47 -2.50
CA PHE A 150 -8.52 0.04 -1.69
C PHE A 150 -9.33 -1.06 -1.02
N GLY A 151 -9.70 -0.83 0.22
CA GLY A 151 -10.56 -1.71 0.98
C GLY A 151 -11.74 -0.99 1.61
N LYS A 152 -12.83 -1.73 1.76
CA LYS A 152 -14.02 -1.26 2.45
C LYS A 152 -13.98 -1.72 3.89
N THR A 153 -13.96 -0.77 4.82
CA THR A 153 -13.84 -1.08 6.26
C THR A 153 -15.17 -1.18 6.97
N ARG A 154 -16.16 -0.42 6.48
CA ARG A 154 -17.55 -0.42 6.93
C ARG A 154 -18.45 0.04 5.77
N SER A 155 -19.77 -0.05 5.98
CA SER A 155 -20.72 0.41 4.96
C SER A 155 -20.65 1.92 4.79
N GLY A 156 -19.82 2.45 3.96
CA GLY A 156 -19.70 3.90 3.74
C GLY A 156 -18.30 4.45 3.95
N CYS A 157 -17.31 3.58 4.20
CA CYS A 157 -15.94 4.00 4.30
C CYS A 157 -15.03 3.10 3.45
N ILE A 158 -14.25 3.73 2.56
CA ILE A 158 -13.21 3.11 1.72
C ILE A 158 -11.88 3.71 2.17
N VAL A 159 -10.87 2.88 2.35
CA VAL A 159 -9.52 3.31 2.72
C VAL A 159 -8.52 2.82 1.69
N ASN A 160 -7.49 3.59 1.46
CA ASN A 160 -6.32 3.14 0.74
C ASN A 160 -5.40 2.43 1.74
N TYR A 161 -5.07 1.17 1.47
CA TYR A 161 -4.24 0.34 2.36
C TYR A 161 -2.87 0.94 2.67
N ARG A 162 -2.34 1.76 1.77
CA ARG A 162 -1.06 2.46 1.95
C ARG A 162 -1.06 3.38 3.18
N TYR A 163 -2.19 4.00 3.50
CA TYR A 163 -2.32 4.97 4.59
C TYR A 163 -2.87 4.37 5.88
N VAL A 164 -3.18 3.07 5.90
CA VAL A 164 -3.68 2.39 7.10
C VAL A 164 -2.53 2.10 8.05
N SER A 165 -2.42 2.85 9.16
CA SER A 165 -1.35 2.68 10.14
C SER A 165 -1.59 1.52 11.11
N ARG A 166 -2.86 1.21 11.40
CA ARG A 166 -3.23 0.17 12.37
C ARG A 166 -4.64 -0.34 12.15
N VAL A 167 -4.83 -1.63 12.41
CA VAL A 167 -6.17 -2.26 12.45
C VAL A 167 -6.35 -2.93 13.81
N ASP A 168 -7.35 -2.50 14.56
CA ASP A 168 -7.70 -3.11 15.83
C ASP A 168 -8.73 -4.25 15.65
N LYS A 169 -8.71 -5.22 16.60
CA LYS A 169 -9.64 -6.36 16.60
C LYS A 169 -11.12 -5.95 16.65
N LEU A 170 -11.42 -4.73 17.04
CA LEU A 170 -12.78 -4.14 17.06
C LEU A 170 -13.15 -3.43 15.74
N SER A 171 -12.47 -3.71 14.66
CA SER A 171 -12.68 -3.09 13.34
C SER A 171 -12.44 -1.57 13.31
N LEU A 172 -11.64 -1.04 14.21
CA LEU A 172 -11.15 0.32 14.16
C LEU A 172 -9.89 0.36 13.28
N ILE A 173 -9.93 1.22 12.27
CA ILE A 173 -8.79 1.47 11.37
C ILE A 173 -8.27 2.87 11.67
N HIS A 174 -6.96 2.96 11.87
CA HIS A 174 -6.25 4.21 12.05
C HIS A 174 -5.53 4.54 10.73
N ILE A 175 -5.72 5.75 10.29
CA ILE A 175 -5.17 6.31 9.05
C ILE A 175 -4.15 7.39 9.42
#